data_124fcda1bc8b49321764c1ba02e478fa
#
_entry.id   124fcda1bc8b49321764c1ba02e478fa
#
_cell.length_a   1.000
_cell.length_b   1.000
_cell.length_c   1.000
_cell.angle_alpha   90.00
_cell.angle_beta   90.00
_cell.angle_gamma   90.00
#
_symmetry.space_group_name_H-M   'P 1'
#
loop_
_entity.id
_entity.type
_entity.pdbx_description
1 polymer ?
#
loop_
_entity_poly.entity_id
_entity_poly.type
_entity_poly.pdbx_seq_one_letter_code
_entity_poly.pdbx_strand_id
1 'polypeptide(L)'
;MRKSLFINDRFIYRKMKIKWIMTVVLAVCTGYGQACTNLIVGKKASADGSVIVSYSADDFGSFGYLRHWAAGKHAKGAMRPVYNWENNNYAGEIEEAPETYNVIGNMNEYQLTITETTFGGRAELVDSTGLLDYGSLIYITLQRAKTAKEAIGVMTELINKYGYNSEGESFTIADKNEAWVMDLIGKGTGRKGAVWVAVRVPDDCICAHANQSRIRRFPLRDKENCLYSKDVISFAREKGYFKGKKDSDFSFADAYAPADFSALRFCEARVWSFFNRYVDGMEKYLPYASGENPQAEPMPLFVKPNRLLSVQDVKDMMRDHYEGTPLALDNDPGMGPFEAPYRPTPLTWKVDGKTYFNERPISTQQSAFVMVAQMRSQLPDYVGGVLWFGCDDANMMAFTPVYCCTDLVPECYSDKVADDLHFSFKSAFWVCNWVSSIVYPRYSQLFGELKTVRDRLETDYNTLQEKTEKEAMALAGMEGEGMSAARKYLTAYTNRTAAGMLYEWMELGKRLMVKYIDGTVRPERDGQYVRTPGGLGVPVERPGY
;
A
#
# COMPACT_ATOMS: atom_id res chain seq x y z
N MET A 1 19.58 45.53 58.92
CA MET A 1 20.68 46.46 58.58
C MET A 1 21.06 46.29 57.10
N ARG A 2 21.10 47.45 56.43
CA ARG A 2 21.73 47.76 55.12
C ARG A 2 21.01 47.15 53.89
N LYS A 3 20.31 47.95 53.20
CA LYS A 3 20.46 49.13 52.33
C LYS A 3 20.49 48.71 50.88
N SER A 4 19.45 49.18 50.20
CA SER A 4 19.22 49.36 48.80
C SER A 4 20.37 49.99 48.01
N LEU A 5 20.49 49.66 46.74
CA LEU A 5 20.96 50.62 45.73
C LEU A 5 20.15 50.41 44.43
N PHE A 6 19.38 51.44 44.10
CA PHE A 6 18.81 51.68 42.79
C PHE A 6 19.93 52.23 41.90
N ILE A 7 20.05 51.73 40.70
CA ILE A 7 20.70 52.44 39.60
C ILE A 7 19.73 52.47 38.44
N ASN A 8 19.28 53.70 38.15
CA ASN A 8 18.58 54.14 36.96
C ASN A 8 19.62 54.26 35.85
N ASP A 9 19.41 53.70 34.69
CA ASP A 9 20.05 54.19 33.49
C ASP A 9 19.10 54.15 32.30
N ARG A 10 18.82 55.37 31.83
CA ARG A 10 18.13 55.71 30.60
C ARG A 10 19.00 55.27 29.41
N PHE A 11 18.52 54.34 28.60
CA PHE A 11 19.12 54.14 27.27
C PHE A 11 18.23 54.72 26.17
N ILE A 12 18.85 55.54 25.47
CA ILE A 12 18.50 56.37 24.31
C ILE A 12 17.87 55.54 23.20
N TYR A 13 16.64 55.90 22.79
CA TYR A 13 16.01 55.43 21.57
C TYR A 13 16.78 55.95 20.33
N ARG A 14 17.60 55.10 19.72
CA ARG A 14 18.11 55.31 18.37
C ARG A 14 17.16 54.66 17.38
N LYS A 15 16.44 55.45 16.60
CA LYS A 15 15.66 55.03 15.46
C LYS A 15 16.56 54.31 14.45
N MET A 16 16.57 53.00 14.46
CA MET A 16 17.04 52.19 13.33
C MET A 16 15.83 51.82 12.47
N LYS A 17 15.86 52.27 11.24
CA LYS A 17 14.96 51.81 10.17
C LYS A 17 15.29 50.34 9.90
N ILE A 18 14.47 49.43 10.43
CA ILE A 18 14.51 48.03 10.06
C ILE A 18 13.86 47.93 8.68
N LYS A 19 14.68 47.73 7.66
CA LYS A 19 14.24 47.21 6.37
C LYS A 19 13.69 45.79 6.62
N TRP A 20 12.42 45.61 6.36
CA TRP A 20 11.81 44.29 6.29
C TRP A 20 12.45 43.54 5.13
N ILE A 21 13.42 42.70 5.42
CA ILE A 21 13.82 41.61 4.53
C ILE A 21 12.77 40.55 4.75
N MET A 22 11.86 40.41 3.80
CA MET A 22 10.92 39.30 3.69
C MET A 22 11.77 38.08 3.33
N THR A 23 12.27 37.38 4.34
CA THR A 23 12.80 36.03 4.15
C THR A 23 11.59 35.16 3.91
N VAL A 24 11.33 34.84 2.64
CA VAL A 24 10.45 33.76 2.25
C VAL A 24 11.14 32.51 2.79
N VAL A 25 10.72 32.03 3.94
CA VAL A 25 10.97 30.67 4.38
C VAL A 25 10.16 29.81 3.41
N LEU A 26 10.83 29.31 2.36
CA LEU A 26 10.32 28.13 1.68
C LEU A 26 10.28 27.04 2.76
N ALA A 27 9.11 26.84 3.36
CA ALA A 27 8.78 25.58 3.99
C ALA A 27 8.83 24.55 2.85
N VAL A 28 9.97 23.89 2.70
CA VAL A 28 10.02 22.60 2.05
C VAL A 28 9.19 21.73 2.98
N CYS A 29 7.90 21.64 2.70
CA CYS A 29 7.09 20.53 3.15
C CYS A 29 7.77 19.30 2.53
N THR A 30 8.67 18.67 3.29
CA THR A 30 8.97 17.26 3.09
C THR A 30 7.66 16.56 3.45
N GLY A 31 6.72 16.53 2.50
CA GLY A 31 5.62 15.59 2.55
C GLY A 31 6.30 14.23 2.70
N TYR A 32 6.08 13.58 3.83
CA TYR A 32 6.36 12.17 3.99
C TYR A 32 5.40 11.49 3.00
N GLY A 33 5.89 11.23 1.77
CA GLY A 33 5.08 10.66 0.71
C GLY A 33 4.60 9.28 1.14
N GLN A 34 3.29 9.10 1.18
CA GLN A 34 2.69 7.76 1.20
C GLN A 34 3.32 6.97 0.06
N ALA A 35 3.89 5.82 0.37
CA ALA A 35 4.73 5.10 -0.57
C ALA A 35 4.17 3.69 -0.83
N CYS A 36 2.96 3.61 -1.36
CA CYS A 36 2.20 2.40 -1.64
C CYS A 36 2.78 1.59 -2.81
N THR A 37 2.47 0.29 -2.90
CA THR A 37 2.84 -0.58 -4.01
C THR A 37 1.65 -1.43 -4.43
N ASN A 38 1.37 -1.49 -5.73
CA ASN A 38 0.36 -2.35 -6.35
C ASN A 38 0.98 -3.27 -7.38
N LEU A 39 0.70 -4.57 -7.26
CA LEU A 39 1.04 -5.60 -8.26
C LEU A 39 -0.26 -6.18 -8.80
N ILE A 40 -0.32 -6.45 -10.10
CA ILE A 40 -1.51 -6.92 -10.80
C ILE A 40 -1.16 -8.14 -11.63
N VAL A 41 -1.94 -9.19 -11.53
CA VAL A 41 -1.83 -10.41 -12.36
C VAL A 41 -3.16 -10.64 -13.08
N GLY A 42 -3.14 -10.59 -14.40
CA GLY A 42 -4.31 -10.88 -15.23
C GLY A 42 -4.73 -12.35 -15.12
N LYS A 43 -6.01 -12.64 -15.33
CA LYS A 43 -6.60 -13.98 -15.10
C LYS A 43 -5.96 -15.13 -15.88
N LYS A 44 -5.35 -14.85 -17.04
CA LYS A 44 -4.61 -15.85 -17.84
C LYS A 44 -3.11 -15.88 -17.53
N ALA A 45 -2.63 -14.94 -16.74
CA ALA A 45 -1.29 -14.91 -16.17
C ALA A 45 -1.24 -15.58 -14.78
N SER A 46 -2.38 -15.84 -14.16
CA SER A 46 -2.48 -16.52 -12.86
C SER A 46 -2.63 -18.04 -12.99
N ALA A 47 -2.17 -18.77 -11.98
CA ALA A 47 -2.13 -20.22 -11.97
C ALA A 47 -3.52 -20.87 -11.79
N ASP A 48 -4.47 -20.17 -11.16
CA ASP A 48 -5.82 -20.66 -10.87
C ASP A 48 -6.92 -19.94 -11.67
N GLY A 49 -6.55 -19.07 -12.61
CA GLY A 49 -7.49 -18.28 -13.41
C GLY A 49 -8.13 -17.10 -12.66
N SER A 50 -7.63 -16.76 -11.47
CA SER A 50 -8.05 -15.56 -10.75
C SER A 50 -7.42 -14.27 -11.33
N VAL A 51 -8.08 -13.14 -11.15
CA VAL A 51 -7.41 -11.85 -11.18
C VAL A 51 -6.83 -11.60 -9.80
N ILE A 52 -5.54 -11.26 -9.72
CA ILE A 52 -4.85 -11.02 -8.45
C ILE A 52 -4.35 -9.58 -8.40
N VAL A 53 -4.61 -8.88 -7.29
CA VAL A 53 -4.15 -7.51 -7.04
C VAL A 53 -3.56 -7.46 -5.65
N SER A 54 -2.34 -6.93 -5.51
CA SER A 54 -1.78 -6.62 -4.19
C SER A 54 -1.79 -5.12 -3.91
N TYR A 55 -1.72 -4.78 -2.63
CA TYR A 55 -1.59 -3.41 -2.17
C TYR A 55 -0.86 -3.37 -0.84
N SER A 56 0.10 -2.47 -0.70
CA SER A 56 0.65 -2.05 0.58
C SER A 56 0.30 -0.58 0.83
N ALA A 57 -0.21 -0.27 2.02
CA ALA A 57 -0.41 1.10 2.47
C ALA A 57 0.80 1.47 3.33
N ASP A 58 1.73 2.23 2.74
CA ASP A 58 3.02 2.52 3.35
C ASP A 58 3.11 3.99 3.73
N ASP A 59 3.05 4.26 5.03
CA ASP A 59 3.21 5.59 5.59
C ASP A 59 3.76 5.50 7.01
N PHE A 60 4.78 6.32 7.32
CA PHE A 60 5.44 6.28 8.62
C PHE A 60 4.51 6.71 9.75
N GLY A 61 4.36 5.82 10.74
CA GLY A 61 3.52 6.06 11.92
C GLY A 61 2.04 5.77 11.72
N SER A 62 1.64 5.28 10.54
CA SER A 62 0.25 4.89 10.29
C SER A 62 -0.11 3.57 10.94
N PHE A 63 -1.34 3.49 11.44
CA PHE A 63 -1.90 2.30 12.08
C PHE A 63 -2.68 1.43 11.08
N GLY A 64 -2.28 0.16 10.97
CA GLY A 64 -2.93 -0.80 10.08
C GLY A 64 -4.15 -1.46 10.71
N TYR A 65 -5.30 -1.40 10.05
CA TYR A 65 -6.54 -2.06 10.45
C TYR A 65 -7.44 -2.37 9.25
N LEU A 66 -8.40 -3.26 9.45
CA LEU A 66 -9.34 -3.69 8.41
C LEU A 66 -10.67 -2.93 8.57
N ARG A 67 -11.03 -2.17 7.56
CA ARG A 67 -12.29 -1.40 7.55
C ARG A 67 -13.45 -2.22 7.02
N HIS A 68 -14.65 -1.90 7.47
CA HIS A 68 -15.89 -2.55 7.00
C HIS A 68 -17.02 -1.52 6.84
N TRP A 69 -17.74 -1.63 5.74
CA TRP A 69 -18.97 -0.89 5.47
C TRP A 69 -20.06 -1.89 5.12
N ALA A 70 -21.09 -1.92 5.95
CA ALA A 70 -22.22 -2.82 5.74
C ALA A 70 -23.03 -2.44 4.51
N ALA A 71 -23.60 -3.44 3.84
CA ALA A 71 -24.62 -3.23 2.82
C ALA A 71 -25.85 -2.55 3.44
N GLY A 72 -26.55 -1.73 2.63
CA GLY A 72 -27.71 -1.00 3.11
C GLY A 72 -28.67 -0.60 2.00
N LYS A 73 -29.93 -0.32 2.39
CA LYS A 73 -30.93 0.35 1.56
C LYS A 73 -31.25 1.71 2.14
N HIS A 74 -31.28 2.72 1.30
CA HIS A 74 -31.38 4.11 1.71
C HIS A 74 -32.62 4.78 1.10
N ALA A 75 -33.22 5.70 1.85
CA ALA A 75 -34.36 6.48 1.35
C ALA A 75 -33.91 7.40 0.20
N LYS A 76 -34.84 7.69 -0.71
CA LYS A 76 -34.59 8.67 -1.78
C LYS A 76 -34.20 10.03 -1.20
N GLY A 77 -33.08 10.58 -1.65
CA GLY A 77 -32.55 11.86 -1.20
C GLY A 77 -31.79 11.78 0.16
N ALA A 78 -31.50 10.56 0.65
CA ALA A 78 -30.59 10.41 1.79
C ALA A 78 -29.22 11.03 1.47
N MET A 79 -28.63 11.66 2.46
CA MET A 79 -27.30 12.25 2.38
C MET A 79 -26.31 11.44 3.20
N ARG A 80 -25.10 11.31 2.67
CA ARG A 80 -23.99 10.63 3.32
C ARG A 80 -22.93 11.66 3.73
N PRO A 81 -22.53 11.74 4.99
CA PRO A 81 -21.37 12.54 5.38
C PRO A 81 -20.09 11.95 4.82
N VAL A 82 -19.20 12.81 4.36
CA VAL A 82 -17.86 12.48 3.87
C VAL A 82 -16.84 13.04 4.84
N TYR A 83 -15.90 12.21 5.20
CA TYR A 83 -14.76 12.57 6.04
C TYR A 83 -13.47 12.37 5.25
N ASN A 84 -12.53 13.28 5.40
CA ASN A 84 -11.22 13.15 4.78
C ASN A 84 -10.50 11.91 5.32
N TRP A 85 -9.95 11.13 4.41
CA TRP A 85 -9.35 9.83 4.71
C TRP A 85 -8.13 9.92 5.64
N GLU A 86 -7.29 10.93 5.47
CA GLU A 86 -6.02 11.07 6.18
C GLU A 86 -6.18 11.60 7.62
N ASN A 87 -7.10 12.54 7.81
CA ASN A 87 -7.23 13.25 9.09
C ASN A 87 -8.61 13.12 9.76
N ASN A 88 -9.53 12.39 9.13
CA ASN A 88 -10.90 12.18 9.58
C ASN A 88 -11.73 13.46 9.79
N ASN A 89 -11.33 14.57 9.17
CA ASN A 89 -12.08 15.83 9.22
C ASN A 89 -13.33 15.74 8.32
N TYR A 90 -14.45 16.29 8.83
CA TYR A 90 -15.67 16.39 8.04
C TYR A 90 -15.46 17.29 6.82
N ALA A 91 -15.69 16.75 5.63
CA ALA A 91 -15.51 17.43 4.35
C ALA A 91 -16.83 17.97 3.76
N GLY A 92 -17.96 17.34 4.09
CA GLY A 92 -19.27 17.71 3.56
C GLY A 92 -20.19 16.51 3.40
N GLU A 93 -21.21 16.63 2.55
CA GLU A 93 -22.16 15.55 2.28
C GLU A 93 -22.33 15.31 0.78
N ILE A 94 -22.58 14.05 0.42
CA ILE A 94 -22.96 13.64 -0.92
C ILE A 94 -24.31 12.92 -0.90
N GLU A 95 -24.99 12.86 -2.03
CA GLU A 95 -26.18 12.05 -2.18
C GLU A 95 -25.83 10.55 -2.00
N GLU A 96 -26.57 9.86 -1.14
CA GLU A 96 -26.38 8.43 -0.94
C GLU A 96 -27.03 7.61 -2.06
N ALA A 97 -26.41 6.49 -2.43
CA ALA A 97 -27.01 5.56 -3.38
C ALA A 97 -28.23 4.86 -2.76
N PRO A 98 -29.28 4.53 -3.55
CA PRO A 98 -30.45 3.83 -3.01
C PRO A 98 -30.14 2.47 -2.38
N GLU A 99 -29.07 1.83 -2.83
CA GLU A 99 -28.53 0.58 -2.32
C GLU A 99 -27.00 0.68 -2.27
N THR A 100 -26.41 0.22 -1.16
CA THR A 100 -24.97 0.13 -0.98
C THR A 100 -24.56 -1.32 -0.68
N TYR A 101 -23.38 -1.72 -1.15
CA TYR A 101 -22.87 -3.08 -1.02
C TYR A 101 -21.97 -3.24 0.20
N ASN A 102 -21.87 -4.49 0.68
CA ASN A 102 -20.91 -4.86 1.73
C ASN A 102 -19.48 -4.71 1.23
N VAL A 103 -18.65 -4.02 1.99
CA VAL A 103 -17.22 -3.80 1.69
C VAL A 103 -16.40 -4.20 2.89
N ILE A 104 -15.40 -5.04 2.68
CA ILE A 104 -14.40 -5.44 3.67
C ILE A 104 -12.99 -5.11 3.16
N GLY A 105 -12.27 -4.25 3.87
CA GLY A 105 -11.03 -3.69 3.35
C GLY A 105 -11.25 -3.02 1.99
N ASN A 106 -10.41 -3.35 1.02
CA ASN A 106 -10.49 -2.81 -0.34
C ASN A 106 -11.28 -3.68 -1.32
N MET A 107 -12.13 -4.60 -0.84
CA MET A 107 -12.94 -5.50 -1.67
C MET A 107 -14.41 -5.47 -1.26
N ASN A 108 -15.33 -5.49 -2.24
CA ASN A 108 -16.76 -5.64 -1.97
C ASN A 108 -17.26 -7.08 -2.19
N GLU A 109 -18.52 -7.33 -1.82
CA GLU A 109 -19.15 -8.66 -1.90
C GLU A 109 -19.34 -9.21 -3.33
N TYR A 110 -19.09 -8.40 -4.37
CA TYR A 110 -19.08 -8.79 -5.78
C TYR A 110 -17.67 -9.07 -6.32
N GLN A 111 -16.66 -9.15 -5.46
CA GLN A 111 -15.25 -9.32 -5.81
C GLN A 111 -14.66 -8.11 -6.57
N LEU A 112 -15.26 -6.93 -6.47
CA LEU A 112 -14.65 -5.70 -6.95
C LEU A 112 -13.63 -5.21 -5.94
N THR A 113 -12.41 -4.94 -6.40
CA THR A 113 -11.29 -4.42 -5.60
C THR A 113 -10.79 -3.11 -6.20
N ILE A 114 -10.57 -2.11 -5.34
CA ILE A 114 -9.95 -0.84 -5.73
C ILE A 114 -8.82 -0.54 -4.76
N THR A 115 -7.63 -0.30 -5.32
CA THR A 115 -6.42 0.08 -4.59
C THR A 115 -5.75 1.25 -5.29
N GLU A 116 -4.74 1.85 -4.67
CA GLU A 116 -4.10 3.04 -5.23
C GLU A 116 -2.60 3.12 -4.93
N THR A 117 -1.93 4.06 -5.60
CA THR A 117 -0.64 4.62 -5.21
C THR A 117 -0.59 6.10 -5.60
N THR A 118 -0.33 6.97 -4.63
CA THR A 118 -0.18 8.41 -4.87
C THR A 118 1.09 8.69 -5.67
N PHE A 119 0.96 9.28 -6.85
CA PHE A 119 2.13 9.71 -7.64
C PHE A 119 2.44 11.21 -7.51
N GLY A 120 1.65 11.95 -6.74
CA GLY A 120 1.78 13.40 -6.58
C GLY A 120 1.46 14.14 -7.87
N GLY A 121 2.42 14.21 -8.78
CA GLY A 121 2.28 14.91 -10.04
C GLY A 121 2.46 16.42 -9.89
N ARG A 122 1.68 17.20 -10.66
CA ARG A 122 1.76 18.67 -10.62
C ARG A 122 0.96 19.24 -9.46
N ALA A 123 1.64 19.75 -8.45
CA ALA A 123 1.03 20.27 -7.22
C ALA A 123 -0.04 21.35 -7.45
N GLU A 124 0.12 22.18 -8.51
CA GLU A 124 -0.87 23.20 -8.88
C GLU A 124 -2.21 22.63 -9.39
N LEU A 125 -2.30 21.33 -9.59
CA LEU A 125 -3.53 20.64 -10.02
C LEU A 125 -4.35 20.07 -8.86
N VAL A 126 -3.87 20.15 -7.63
CA VAL A 126 -4.66 19.79 -6.43
C VAL A 126 -5.80 20.80 -6.28
N ASP A 127 -7.04 20.31 -6.16
CA ASP A 127 -8.22 21.14 -5.90
C ASP A 127 -8.60 21.08 -4.41
N SER A 128 -8.07 22.00 -3.62
CA SER A 128 -8.35 22.12 -2.18
C SER A 128 -9.83 22.39 -1.85
N THR A 129 -10.68 22.66 -2.86
CA THR A 129 -12.12 22.86 -2.70
C THR A 129 -12.94 21.64 -3.07
N GLY A 130 -12.30 20.59 -3.57
CA GLY A 130 -12.94 19.30 -3.84
C GLY A 130 -13.39 18.64 -2.55
N LEU A 131 -14.47 17.86 -2.61
CA LEU A 131 -15.04 17.21 -1.43
C LEU A 131 -14.50 15.81 -1.22
N LEU A 132 -14.11 15.10 -2.28
CA LEU A 132 -13.68 13.71 -2.25
C LEU A 132 -12.17 13.61 -2.34
N ASP A 133 -11.55 12.96 -1.38
CA ASP A 133 -10.18 12.49 -1.47
C ASP A 133 -10.11 11.08 -2.08
N TYR A 134 -8.88 10.59 -2.32
CA TYR A 134 -8.67 9.26 -2.94
C TYR A 134 -9.29 8.11 -2.11
N GLY A 135 -9.15 8.13 -0.79
CA GLY A 135 -9.68 7.09 0.08
C GLY A 135 -11.20 7.08 0.14
N SER A 136 -11.83 8.25 0.33
CA SER A 136 -13.28 8.41 0.26
C SER A 136 -13.83 7.94 -1.10
N LEU A 137 -13.14 8.28 -2.18
CA LEU A 137 -13.52 7.89 -3.54
C LEU A 137 -13.51 6.36 -3.71
N ILE A 138 -12.48 5.67 -3.20
CA ILE A 138 -12.37 4.20 -3.23
C ILE A 138 -13.59 3.56 -2.54
N TYR A 139 -13.83 3.90 -1.26
CA TYR A 139 -14.83 3.19 -0.48
C TYR A 139 -16.26 3.51 -0.87
N ILE A 140 -16.54 4.76 -1.28
CA ILE A 140 -17.84 5.14 -1.81
C ILE A 140 -18.12 4.40 -3.13
N THR A 141 -17.12 4.24 -3.98
CA THR A 141 -17.23 3.50 -5.25
C THR A 141 -17.46 2.01 -5.02
N LEU A 142 -16.68 1.39 -4.11
CA LEU A 142 -16.86 -0.02 -3.76
C LEU A 142 -18.27 -0.33 -3.25
N GLN A 143 -18.91 0.61 -2.56
CA GLN A 143 -20.30 0.46 -2.12
C GLN A 143 -21.34 0.65 -3.22
N ARG A 144 -20.97 1.10 -4.43
CA ARG A 144 -21.90 1.51 -5.50
C ARG A 144 -21.70 0.77 -6.82
N ALA A 145 -20.59 0.04 -7.01
CA ALA A 145 -20.27 -0.64 -8.26
C ALA A 145 -20.07 -2.14 -8.03
N LYS A 146 -20.36 -2.94 -9.07
CA LYS A 146 -20.18 -4.41 -9.06
C LYS A 146 -19.05 -4.88 -9.96
N THR A 147 -18.68 -4.05 -10.96
CA THR A 147 -17.64 -4.39 -11.94
C THR A 147 -16.62 -3.27 -12.05
N ALA A 148 -15.45 -3.58 -12.59
CA ALA A 148 -14.37 -2.61 -12.77
C ALA A 148 -14.79 -1.45 -13.69
N LYS A 149 -15.48 -1.72 -14.80
CA LYS A 149 -15.98 -0.66 -15.70
C LYS A 149 -17.03 0.22 -15.05
N GLU A 150 -17.95 -0.38 -14.27
CA GLU A 150 -18.95 0.38 -13.51
C GLU A 150 -18.26 1.28 -12.48
N ALA A 151 -17.26 0.77 -11.78
CA ALA A 151 -16.48 1.53 -10.82
C ALA A 151 -15.80 2.76 -11.43
N ILE A 152 -15.14 2.62 -12.60
CA ILE A 152 -14.56 3.76 -13.33
C ILE A 152 -15.65 4.82 -13.64
N GLY A 153 -16.84 4.39 -14.04
CA GLY A 153 -17.98 5.28 -14.29
C GLY A 153 -18.40 6.03 -13.02
N VAL A 154 -18.61 5.30 -11.92
CA VAL A 154 -19.00 5.87 -10.60
C VAL A 154 -17.94 6.84 -10.08
N MET A 155 -16.65 6.48 -10.10
CA MET A 155 -15.56 7.35 -9.67
C MET A 155 -15.56 8.67 -10.44
N THR A 156 -15.64 8.59 -11.77
CA THR A 156 -15.58 9.77 -12.63
C THR A 156 -16.83 10.65 -12.52
N GLU A 157 -18.01 10.08 -12.30
CA GLU A 157 -19.24 10.82 -12.00
C GLU A 157 -19.13 11.56 -10.66
N LEU A 158 -18.67 10.88 -9.61
CA LEU A 158 -18.51 11.44 -8.28
C LEU A 158 -17.54 12.63 -8.27
N ILE A 159 -16.35 12.50 -8.88
CA ILE A 159 -15.38 13.61 -8.92
C ILE A 159 -15.87 14.79 -9.77
N ASN A 160 -16.61 14.54 -10.86
CA ASN A 160 -17.20 15.61 -11.66
C ASN A 160 -18.28 16.38 -10.89
N LYS A 161 -19.07 15.69 -10.06
CA LYS A 161 -20.16 16.27 -9.28
C LYS A 161 -19.65 16.99 -8.01
N TYR A 162 -18.71 16.37 -7.29
CA TYR A 162 -18.32 16.79 -5.95
C TYR A 162 -16.90 17.37 -5.86
N GLY A 163 -16.06 17.21 -6.89
CA GLY A 163 -14.67 17.62 -6.90
C GLY A 163 -13.74 16.57 -6.29
N TYR A 164 -12.44 16.69 -6.57
CA TYR A 164 -11.40 15.77 -6.13
C TYR A 164 -10.29 16.54 -5.40
N ASN A 165 -10.10 16.24 -4.14
CA ASN A 165 -9.20 16.93 -3.21
C ASN A 165 -8.06 16.00 -2.76
N SER A 166 -7.26 15.55 -3.71
CA SER A 166 -5.99 14.85 -3.44
C SER A 166 -4.97 15.16 -4.54
N GLU A 167 -3.77 14.70 -4.34
CA GLU A 167 -2.72 14.68 -5.34
C GLU A 167 -3.08 13.74 -6.50
N GLY A 168 -2.16 13.54 -7.44
CA GLY A 168 -2.35 12.57 -8.52
C GLY A 168 -2.27 11.13 -8.02
N GLU A 169 -3.20 10.28 -8.50
CA GLU A 169 -3.34 8.90 -8.09
C GLU A 169 -3.33 7.92 -9.26
N SER A 170 -2.63 6.81 -9.09
CA SER A 170 -2.78 5.61 -9.91
C SER A 170 -3.69 4.64 -9.16
N PHE A 171 -4.90 4.38 -9.67
CA PHE A 171 -5.80 3.37 -9.13
C PHE A 171 -5.65 2.06 -9.87
N THR A 172 -5.62 0.95 -9.14
CA THR A 172 -5.96 -0.38 -9.67
C THR A 172 -7.43 -0.64 -9.40
N ILE A 173 -8.21 -0.89 -10.45
CA ILE A 173 -9.64 -1.19 -10.37
C ILE A 173 -9.84 -2.55 -11.02
N ALA A 174 -10.19 -3.56 -10.24
CA ALA A 174 -10.25 -4.94 -10.72
C ALA A 174 -11.46 -5.69 -10.19
N ASP A 175 -12.01 -6.56 -11.02
CA ASP A 175 -13.01 -7.55 -10.63
C ASP A 175 -12.57 -8.96 -11.04
N LYS A 176 -13.43 -9.95 -10.82
CA LYS A 176 -13.16 -11.36 -11.16
C LYS A 176 -12.91 -11.64 -12.64
N ASN A 177 -13.10 -10.66 -13.54
CA ASN A 177 -12.97 -10.83 -14.98
C ASN A 177 -11.84 -10.01 -15.59
N GLU A 178 -11.56 -8.83 -15.04
CA GLU A 178 -10.60 -7.89 -15.62
C GLU A 178 -9.96 -6.98 -14.58
N ALA A 179 -8.81 -6.41 -14.94
CA ALA A 179 -8.12 -5.38 -14.16
C ALA A 179 -7.82 -4.15 -15.03
N TRP A 180 -7.87 -2.97 -14.42
CA TRP A 180 -7.58 -1.68 -15.01
C TRP A 180 -6.60 -0.90 -14.16
N VAL A 181 -5.69 -0.17 -14.81
CA VAL A 181 -4.92 0.90 -14.18
C VAL A 181 -5.51 2.22 -14.63
N MET A 182 -5.80 3.11 -13.69
CA MET A 182 -6.34 4.44 -13.95
C MET A 182 -5.47 5.49 -13.30
N ASP A 183 -4.80 6.32 -14.10
CA ASP A 183 -4.09 7.50 -13.64
C ASP A 183 -5.02 8.71 -13.67
N LEU A 184 -5.10 9.44 -12.54
CA LEU A 184 -6.02 10.55 -12.33
C LEU A 184 -5.33 11.70 -11.59
N ILE A 185 -5.61 12.94 -11.99
CA ILE A 185 -5.16 14.14 -11.27
C ILE A 185 -6.20 15.26 -11.41
N GLY A 186 -6.34 16.08 -10.39
CA GLY A 186 -7.26 17.21 -10.37
C GLY A 186 -6.97 18.26 -11.46
N LYS A 187 -7.76 19.32 -11.49
CA LYS A 187 -7.64 20.44 -12.43
C LYS A 187 -7.22 21.76 -11.80
N GLY A 188 -6.89 21.72 -10.50
CA GLY A 188 -6.55 22.88 -9.69
C GLY A 188 -7.77 23.54 -9.05
N THR A 189 -7.50 24.31 -8.00
CA THR A 189 -8.53 24.93 -7.17
C THR A 189 -9.57 25.72 -7.99
N GLY A 190 -10.85 25.44 -7.73
CA GLY A 190 -11.99 26.08 -8.39
C GLY A 190 -12.38 25.45 -9.74
N ARG A 191 -11.73 24.38 -10.18
CA ARG A 191 -12.08 23.63 -11.40
C ARG A 191 -12.48 22.20 -11.04
N LYS A 192 -13.76 21.96 -10.79
CA LYS A 192 -14.28 20.63 -10.46
C LYS A 192 -13.90 19.57 -11.49
N GLY A 193 -13.75 18.33 -11.03
CA GLY A 193 -13.41 17.19 -11.84
C GLY A 193 -11.91 16.93 -11.88
N ALA A 194 -11.54 15.96 -12.69
CA ALA A 194 -10.16 15.54 -12.89
C ALA A 194 -9.90 15.25 -14.37
N VAL A 195 -8.63 15.23 -14.76
CA VAL A 195 -8.18 14.57 -15.99
C VAL A 195 -7.68 13.18 -15.63
N TRP A 196 -8.04 12.21 -16.46
CA TRP A 196 -7.73 10.82 -16.16
C TRP A 196 -7.67 9.97 -17.44
N VAL A 197 -6.98 8.85 -17.33
CA VAL A 197 -6.94 7.78 -18.33
C VAL A 197 -6.94 6.44 -17.62
N ALA A 198 -7.74 5.50 -18.07
CA ALA A 198 -7.80 4.13 -17.58
C ALA A 198 -7.49 3.15 -18.71
N VAL A 199 -6.56 2.22 -18.49
CA VAL A 199 -6.15 1.21 -19.47
C VAL A 199 -6.34 -0.17 -18.86
N ARG A 200 -7.02 -1.06 -19.63
CA ARG A 200 -7.24 -2.44 -19.23
C ARG A 200 -5.94 -3.22 -19.32
N VAL A 201 -5.61 -3.95 -18.27
CA VAL A 201 -4.48 -4.87 -18.26
C VAL A 201 -4.85 -6.11 -19.09
N PRO A 202 -4.05 -6.51 -20.09
CA PRO A 202 -4.32 -7.74 -20.84
C PRO A 202 -4.34 -8.97 -19.92
N ASP A 203 -5.26 -9.90 -20.19
CA ASP A 203 -5.50 -11.07 -19.32
C ASP A 203 -4.24 -11.92 -19.09
N ASP A 204 -3.32 -12.00 -20.07
CA ASP A 204 -2.11 -12.81 -20.03
C ASP A 204 -0.85 -12.03 -19.59
N CYS A 205 -1.06 -10.83 -19.03
CA CYS A 205 0.02 -9.96 -18.59
C CYS A 205 0.00 -9.73 -17.07
N ILE A 206 1.15 -9.29 -16.58
CA ILE A 206 1.32 -8.65 -15.27
C ILE A 206 1.54 -7.14 -15.45
N CYS A 207 1.14 -6.37 -14.45
CA CYS A 207 1.29 -4.93 -14.38
C CYS A 207 1.62 -4.52 -12.95
N ALA A 208 2.19 -3.34 -12.75
CA ALA A 208 2.42 -2.77 -11.42
C ALA A 208 2.50 -1.25 -11.50
N HIS A 209 2.22 -0.60 -10.38
CA HIS A 209 2.53 0.80 -10.16
C HIS A 209 2.91 1.03 -8.69
N ALA A 210 3.75 2.03 -8.45
CA ALA A 210 4.33 2.29 -7.16
C ALA A 210 4.72 3.78 -7.03
N ASN A 211 3.74 4.63 -6.81
CA ASN A 211 3.88 6.10 -6.63
C ASN A 211 4.48 6.85 -7.84
N GLN A 212 4.26 6.34 -9.05
CA GLN A 212 4.56 7.03 -10.29
C GLN A 212 3.48 6.72 -11.32
N SER A 213 2.98 7.75 -12.01
CA SER A 213 2.12 7.58 -13.17
C SER A 213 2.86 6.84 -14.28
N ARG A 214 2.30 5.74 -14.76
CA ARG A 214 2.96 4.88 -15.77
C ARG A 214 2.25 4.84 -17.10
N ILE A 215 1.03 5.38 -17.20
CA ILE A 215 0.32 5.47 -18.48
C ILE A 215 0.92 6.60 -19.30
N ARG A 216 1.74 6.25 -20.28
CA ARG A 216 2.34 7.20 -21.22
C ARG A 216 1.41 7.41 -22.41
N ARG A 217 1.73 6.85 -23.58
CA ARG A 217 0.83 6.85 -24.74
C ARG A 217 -0.22 5.77 -24.59
N PHE A 218 -1.44 6.07 -24.99
CA PHE A 218 -2.56 5.15 -24.89
C PHE A 218 -3.43 5.15 -26.17
N PRO A 219 -4.19 4.07 -26.44
CA PRO A 219 -4.95 3.92 -27.68
C PRO A 219 -6.23 4.78 -27.66
N LEU A 220 -6.22 5.94 -28.31
CA LEU A 220 -7.32 6.90 -28.33
C LEU A 220 -8.64 6.37 -28.95
N ARG A 221 -8.59 5.30 -29.74
CA ARG A 221 -9.74 4.75 -30.45
C ARG A 221 -10.26 3.44 -29.90
N ASP A 222 -9.54 2.81 -28.99
CA ASP A 222 -9.92 1.54 -28.37
C ASP A 222 -10.76 1.79 -27.11
N LYS A 223 -12.06 2.01 -27.31
CA LYS A 223 -13.00 2.26 -26.19
C LYS A 223 -13.29 1.02 -25.33
N GLU A 224 -12.87 -0.15 -25.76
CA GLU A 224 -13.02 -1.37 -24.99
C GLU A 224 -11.94 -1.50 -23.91
N ASN A 225 -10.69 -1.16 -24.27
CA ASN A 225 -9.53 -1.33 -23.41
C ASN A 225 -8.90 0.00 -22.94
N CYS A 226 -9.45 1.15 -23.34
CA CYS A 226 -8.97 2.46 -22.92
C CYS A 226 -10.10 3.47 -22.77
N LEU A 227 -10.26 4.01 -21.57
CA LEU A 227 -11.20 5.05 -21.22
C LEU A 227 -10.43 6.29 -20.75
N TYR A 228 -10.92 7.49 -21.04
CA TYR A 228 -10.25 8.73 -20.61
C TYR A 228 -11.20 9.91 -20.58
N SER A 229 -10.86 10.94 -19.79
CA SER A 229 -11.61 12.19 -19.74
C SER A 229 -11.53 12.93 -21.07
N LYS A 230 -12.66 13.49 -21.54
CA LYS A 230 -12.76 14.14 -22.87
C LYS A 230 -11.73 15.25 -23.08
N ASP A 231 -11.30 15.87 -22.00
CA ASP A 231 -10.41 17.02 -21.99
C ASP A 231 -8.96 16.69 -21.58
N VAL A 232 -8.61 15.42 -21.40
CA VAL A 232 -7.27 15.00 -20.94
C VAL A 232 -6.13 15.58 -21.79
N ILE A 233 -6.30 15.70 -23.10
CA ILE A 233 -5.27 16.26 -24.00
C ILE A 233 -5.41 17.77 -24.14
N SER A 234 -6.64 18.27 -24.32
CA SER A 234 -6.88 19.71 -24.48
C SER A 234 -6.52 20.51 -23.24
N PHE A 235 -6.77 19.98 -22.06
CA PHE A 235 -6.37 20.58 -20.79
C PHE A 235 -4.83 20.63 -20.64
N ALA A 236 -4.11 19.58 -21.03
CA ALA A 236 -2.65 19.61 -21.05
C ALA A 236 -2.10 20.66 -22.01
N ARG A 237 -2.73 20.88 -23.16
CA ARG A 237 -2.36 21.96 -24.08
C ARG A 237 -2.67 23.35 -23.50
N GLU A 238 -3.85 23.53 -22.91
CA GLU A 238 -4.23 24.78 -22.22
C GLU A 238 -3.21 25.18 -21.15
N LYS A 239 -2.74 24.21 -20.36
CA LYS A 239 -1.75 24.41 -19.31
C LYS A 239 -0.29 24.51 -19.83
N GLY A 240 -0.06 24.25 -21.11
CA GLY A 240 1.28 24.24 -21.71
C GLY A 240 2.12 23.01 -21.38
N TYR A 241 1.53 21.95 -20.81
CA TYR A 241 2.20 20.70 -20.46
C TYR A 241 2.44 19.81 -21.70
N PHE A 242 1.66 20.00 -22.76
CA PHE A 242 1.79 19.30 -24.03
C PHE A 242 1.79 20.26 -25.19
N LYS A 243 2.89 20.26 -25.97
CA LYS A 243 3.07 21.12 -27.14
C LYS A 243 2.99 20.37 -28.48
N GLY A 244 2.77 19.05 -28.42
CA GLY A 244 2.67 18.21 -29.62
C GLY A 244 1.47 18.57 -30.50
N LYS A 245 1.65 18.46 -31.81
CA LYS A 245 0.59 18.76 -32.79
C LYS A 245 -0.42 17.62 -32.94
N LYS A 246 0.01 16.38 -32.76
CA LYS A 246 -0.82 15.18 -32.91
C LYS A 246 -1.21 14.65 -31.53
N ASP A 247 -2.50 14.32 -31.35
CA ASP A 247 -2.98 13.71 -30.12
C ASP A 247 -2.35 12.34 -29.84
N SER A 248 -1.96 11.61 -30.88
CA SER A 248 -1.23 10.32 -30.77
C SER A 248 0.14 10.42 -30.08
N ASP A 249 0.71 11.63 -30.01
CA ASP A 249 2.01 11.86 -29.36
C ASP A 249 1.86 12.21 -27.87
N PHE A 250 0.63 12.35 -27.41
CA PHE A 250 0.34 12.68 -26.02
C PHE A 250 0.72 11.53 -25.08
N SER A 251 1.40 11.87 -24.00
CA SER A 251 1.73 10.97 -22.91
C SER A 251 1.15 11.56 -21.62
N PHE A 252 0.30 10.79 -20.91
CA PHE A 252 -0.29 11.26 -19.67
C PHE A 252 0.78 11.49 -18.59
N ALA A 253 1.62 10.50 -18.34
CA ALA A 253 2.67 10.59 -17.34
C ALA A 253 3.62 11.78 -17.60
N ASP A 254 4.09 11.97 -18.83
CA ASP A 254 5.01 13.07 -19.15
C ASP A 254 4.36 14.45 -19.02
N ALA A 255 3.04 14.54 -19.27
CA ALA A 255 2.30 15.80 -19.15
C ALA A 255 1.96 16.14 -17.70
N TYR A 256 1.48 15.19 -16.92
CA TYR A 256 0.89 15.43 -15.60
C TYR A 256 1.76 15.02 -14.41
N ALA A 257 2.66 14.05 -14.60
CA ALA A 257 3.56 13.53 -13.57
C ALA A 257 4.95 13.22 -14.15
N PRO A 258 5.69 14.25 -14.65
CA PRO A 258 7.02 14.03 -15.22
C PRO A 258 7.94 13.42 -14.17
N ALA A 259 8.57 12.31 -14.52
CA ALA A 259 9.43 11.56 -13.60
C ALA A 259 10.73 12.33 -13.30
N ASP A 260 11.06 12.43 -12.03
CA ASP A 260 12.35 12.86 -11.50
C ASP A 260 13.17 11.65 -10.98
N PHE A 261 14.30 11.89 -10.36
CA PHE A 261 15.13 10.84 -9.77
C PHE A 261 14.36 10.00 -8.73
N SER A 262 13.55 10.65 -7.90
CA SER A 262 12.76 9.98 -6.86
C SER A 262 11.71 9.04 -7.48
N ALA A 263 11.00 9.52 -8.49
CA ALA A 263 10.03 8.74 -9.26
C ALA A 263 10.65 7.51 -9.94
N LEU A 264 11.92 7.59 -10.35
CA LEU A 264 12.64 6.46 -10.93
C LEU A 264 13.16 5.54 -9.81
N ARG A 265 14.07 6.03 -8.96
CA ARG A 265 14.79 5.20 -7.98
C ARG A 265 13.90 4.59 -6.91
N PHE A 266 12.94 5.34 -6.39
CA PHE A 266 12.08 4.85 -5.31
C PHE A 266 10.74 4.27 -5.78
N CYS A 267 10.34 4.52 -7.04
CA CYS A 267 9.06 4.07 -7.56
C CYS A 267 9.21 3.06 -8.70
N GLU A 268 9.78 3.46 -9.84
CA GLU A 268 9.95 2.55 -10.98
C GLU A 268 10.86 1.35 -10.66
N ALA A 269 11.82 1.48 -9.74
CA ALA A 269 12.66 0.37 -9.30
C ALA A 269 11.84 -0.78 -8.65
N ARG A 270 10.78 -0.47 -7.91
CA ARG A 270 9.87 -1.49 -7.34
C ARG A 270 9.11 -2.25 -8.43
N VAL A 271 8.63 -1.53 -9.44
CA VAL A 271 7.99 -2.13 -10.60
C VAL A 271 8.97 -2.99 -11.39
N TRP A 272 10.21 -2.48 -11.58
CA TRP A 272 11.27 -3.22 -12.26
C TRP A 272 11.58 -4.53 -11.52
N SER A 273 11.67 -4.52 -10.20
CA SER A 273 11.93 -5.73 -9.41
C SER A 273 10.87 -6.81 -9.66
N PHE A 274 9.59 -6.44 -9.65
CA PHE A 274 8.49 -7.36 -9.95
C PHE A 274 8.60 -7.92 -11.37
N PHE A 275 8.80 -7.08 -12.37
CA PHE A 275 8.91 -7.54 -13.74
C PHE A 275 10.16 -8.41 -13.94
N ASN A 276 11.31 -8.00 -13.40
CA ASN A 276 12.57 -8.72 -13.52
C ASN A 276 12.53 -10.11 -12.87
N ARG A 277 11.71 -10.29 -11.83
CA ARG A 277 11.52 -11.60 -11.15
C ARG A 277 10.82 -12.61 -12.06
N TYR A 278 9.93 -12.16 -12.94
CA TYR A 278 9.03 -13.04 -13.68
C TYR A 278 9.14 -12.93 -15.21
N VAL A 279 9.97 -12.03 -15.73
CA VAL A 279 10.11 -11.80 -17.17
C VAL A 279 11.59 -11.64 -17.54
N ASP A 280 12.06 -12.43 -18.52
CA ASP A 280 13.44 -12.35 -19.01
C ASP A 280 13.70 -11.04 -19.78
N GLY A 281 14.94 -10.55 -19.71
CA GLY A 281 15.39 -9.39 -20.45
C GLY A 281 14.95 -8.04 -19.86
N MET A 282 14.48 -8.03 -18.61
CA MET A 282 14.09 -6.80 -17.92
C MET A 282 15.28 -5.99 -17.40
N GLU A 283 16.45 -6.58 -17.31
CA GLU A 283 17.72 -5.94 -16.90
C GLU A 283 18.09 -4.76 -17.80
N LYS A 284 17.68 -4.74 -19.07
CA LYS A 284 17.90 -3.62 -19.99
C LYS A 284 17.21 -2.32 -19.55
N TYR A 285 16.17 -2.42 -18.72
CA TYR A 285 15.42 -1.28 -18.19
C TYR A 285 15.97 -0.77 -16.85
N LEU A 286 16.92 -1.47 -16.24
CA LEU A 286 17.48 -1.06 -14.95
C LEU A 286 18.10 0.35 -14.99
N PRO A 287 18.83 0.78 -16.03
CA PRO A 287 19.38 2.14 -16.09
C PRO A 287 18.30 3.23 -16.00
N TYR A 288 17.10 2.99 -16.54
CA TYR A 288 15.95 3.90 -16.38
C TYR A 288 15.36 3.78 -14.96
N ALA A 289 15.01 2.58 -14.52
CA ALA A 289 14.34 2.34 -13.24
C ALA A 289 15.21 2.75 -12.04
N SER A 290 16.55 2.61 -12.14
CA SER A 290 17.48 3.07 -11.11
C SER A 290 17.72 4.59 -11.09
N GLY A 291 17.23 5.31 -12.09
CA GLY A 291 17.50 6.75 -12.26
C GLY A 291 18.92 7.09 -12.71
N GLU A 292 19.76 6.09 -13.04
CA GLU A 292 21.13 6.31 -13.56
C GLU A 292 21.11 6.96 -14.95
N ASN A 293 20.13 6.59 -15.77
CA ASN A 293 19.91 7.19 -17.06
C ASN A 293 18.43 7.51 -17.31
N PRO A 294 17.94 8.68 -16.91
CA PRO A 294 16.55 9.09 -17.11
C PRO A 294 16.12 9.17 -18.59
N GLN A 295 17.07 9.17 -19.53
CA GLN A 295 16.80 9.19 -20.96
C GLN A 295 16.79 7.77 -21.59
N ALA A 296 17.07 6.74 -20.80
CA ALA A 296 16.95 5.35 -21.25
C ALA A 296 15.48 5.01 -21.55
N GLU A 297 15.27 3.88 -22.23
CA GLU A 297 13.94 3.38 -22.55
C GLU A 297 13.15 3.07 -21.25
N PRO A 298 11.96 3.68 -21.03
CA PRO A 298 11.12 3.35 -19.91
C PRO A 298 10.51 1.96 -20.06
N MET A 299 10.21 1.30 -18.93
CA MET A 299 9.53 0.00 -18.95
C MET A 299 8.14 0.08 -19.59
N PRO A 300 7.71 -0.98 -20.29
CA PRO A 300 6.32 -1.09 -20.74
C PRO A 300 5.34 -1.09 -19.55
N LEU A 301 4.10 -0.68 -19.79
CA LEU A 301 3.06 -0.63 -18.75
C LEU A 301 2.73 -2.04 -18.22
N PHE A 302 2.67 -3.04 -19.10
CA PHE A 302 2.45 -4.44 -18.78
C PHE A 302 3.36 -5.35 -19.58
N VAL A 303 3.66 -6.52 -19.02
CA VAL A 303 4.56 -7.52 -19.61
C VAL A 303 3.94 -8.92 -19.42
N LYS A 304 4.29 -9.84 -20.32
CA LYS A 304 3.84 -11.23 -20.22
C LYS A 304 4.84 -12.02 -19.36
N PRO A 305 4.41 -12.66 -18.28
CA PRO A 305 5.32 -13.42 -17.43
C PRO A 305 5.75 -14.75 -18.10
N ASN A 306 6.93 -15.25 -17.74
CA ASN A 306 7.49 -16.51 -18.25
C ASN A 306 6.74 -17.74 -17.75
N ARG A 307 5.99 -17.60 -16.66
CA ARG A 307 5.16 -18.65 -16.06
C ARG A 307 3.90 -18.06 -15.44
N LEU A 308 2.93 -18.89 -15.15
CA LEU A 308 1.75 -18.48 -14.40
C LEU A 308 2.13 -18.20 -12.93
N LEU A 309 1.54 -17.16 -12.34
CA LEU A 309 1.78 -16.75 -10.97
C LEU A 309 0.64 -17.22 -10.06
N SER A 310 1.00 -17.77 -8.92
CA SER A 310 0.06 -18.09 -7.84
C SER A 310 -0.16 -16.87 -6.92
N VAL A 311 -1.19 -16.95 -6.06
CA VAL A 311 -1.37 -15.97 -4.97
C VAL A 311 -0.14 -15.92 -4.05
N GLN A 312 0.51 -17.09 -3.81
CA GLN A 312 1.71 -17.13 -2.99
C GLN A 312 2.88 -16.40 -3.63
N ASP A 313 3.04 -16.47 -4.96
CA ASP A 313 4.07 -15.69 -5.66
C ASP A 313 3.88 -14.18 -5.46
N VAL A 314 2.63 -13.71 -5.44
CA VAL A 314 2.33 -12.29 -5.21
C VAL A 314 2.56 -11.92 -3.73
N LYS A 315 2.18 -12.78 -2.77
CA LYS A 315 2.51 -12.59 -1.34
C LYS A 315 4.02 -12.49 -1.14
N ASP A 316 4.79 -13.39 -1.78
CA ASP A 316 6.24 -13.42 -1.66
C ASP A 316 6.89 -12.20 -2.33
N MET A 317 6.30 -11.70 -3.44
CA MET A 317 6.78 -10.47 -4.08
C MET A 317 6.53 -9.22 -3.24
N MET A 318 5.46 -9.19 -2.42
CA MET A 318 5.25 -8.11 -1.46
C MET A 318 6.30 -8.08 -0.33
N ARG A 319 7.15 -9.10 -0.24
CA ARG A 319 8.27 -9.24 0.72
C ARG A 319 9.63 -8.91 0.12
N ASP A 320 9.67 -8.44 -1.12
CA ASP A 320 10.90 -8.20 -1.88
C ASP A 320 11.70 -7.02 -1.33
N HIS A 321 13.03 -7.22 -1.20
CA HIS A 321 14.02 -6.19 -0.87
C HIS A 321 15.10 -6.11 -1.96
N TYR A 322 14.72 -6.40 -3.21
CA TYR A 322 15.60 -6.46 -4.38
C TYR A 322 16.63 -7.60 -4.34
N GLU A 323 16.39 -8.67 -3.57
CA GLU A 323 17.32 -9.77 -3.40
C GLU A 323 17.79 -10.35 -4.75
N GLY A 324 19.09 -10.56 -4.88
CA GLY A 324 19.73 -11.08 -6.08
C GLY A 324 19.86 -10.08 -7.23
N THR A 325 19.61 -8.80 -7.00
CA THR A 325 19.75 -7.72 -7.99
C THR A 325 20.84 -6.71 -7.59
N PRO A 326 21.26 -5.81 -8.50
CA PRO A 326 22.17 -4.73 -8.15
C PRO A 326 21.63 -3.72 -7.12
N LEU A 327 20.31 -3.74 -6.82
CA LEU A 327 19.65 -2.87 -5.85
C LEU A 327 19.47 -3.55 -4.48
N ALA A 328 19.95 -4.79 -4.30
CA ALA A 328 19.72 -5.58 -3.11
C ALA A 328 20.21 -4.89 -1.82
N LEU A 329 19.36 -4.94 -0.77
CA LEU A 329 19.67 -4.31 0.51
C LEU A 329 20.37 -5.26 1.51
N ASP A 330 20.54 -6.52 1.15
CA ASP A 330 21.19 -7.55 1.98
C ASP A 330 22.67 -7.76 1.64
N ASN A 331 23.27 -6.94 0.77
CA ASN A 331 24.64 -7.07 0.32
C ASN A 331 25.44 -5.74 0.28
N ASP A 332 24.91 -4.67 0.85
CA ASP A 332 25.56 -3.37 0.96
C ASP A 332 26.01 -3.06 2.40
N PRO A 333 26.85 -2.05 2.65
CA PRO A 333 27.29 -1.69 4.02
C PRO A 333 26.14 -1.32 4.97
N GLY A 334 24.98 -0.91 4.44
CA GLY A 334 23.80 -0.55 5.23
C GLY A 334 23.10 -1.74 5.89
N MET A 335 23.37 -2.98 5.44
CA MET A 335 22.82 -4.19 6.05
C MET A 335 23.36 -4.44 7.48
N GLY A 336 24.51 -3.86 7.81
CA GLY A 336 25.15 -4.04 9.11
C GLY A 336 25.57 -5.48 9.39
N PRO A 337 25.97 -5.80 10.65
CA PRO A 337 26.49 -7.12 11.02
C PRO A 337 25.43 -8.23 11.03
N PHE A 338 24.15 -7.90 10.90
CA PHE A 338 23.05 -8.85 10.93
C PHE A 338 22.29 -8.93 9.60
N GLU A 339 22.89 -8.46 8.50
CA GLU A 339 22.38 -8.60 7.15
C GLU A 339 20.92 -8.12 7.00
N ALA A 340 20.59 -7.00 7.70
CA ALA A 340 19.21 -6.49 7.71
C ALA A 340 18.89 -5.78 6.39
N PRO A 341 17.85 -6.19 5.64
CA PRO A 341 17.44 -5.51 4.40
C PRO A 341 16.61 -4.25 4.66
N TYR A 342 16.62 -3.74 5.88
CA TYR A 342 15.88 -2.57 6.34
C TYR A 342 16.81 -1.40 6.62
N ARG A 343 16.32 -0.20 6.33
CA ARG A 343 17.09 1.04 6.55
C ARG A 343 16.33 1.97 7.48
N PRO A 344 17.05 2.66 8.40
CA PRO A 344 16.40 3.65 9.25
C PRO A 344 15.91 4.85 8.45
N THR A 345 14.91 5.53 8.97
CA THR A 345 14.46 6.85 8.47
C THR A 345 15.44 7.95 8.89
N PRO A 346 15.58 9.04 8.12
CA PRO A 346 14.92 9.29 6.83
C PRO A 346 15.58 8.52 5.67
N LEU A 347 14.81 8.30 4.58
CA LEU A 347 15.36 7.65 3.37
C LEU A 347 16.41 8.51 2.67
N THR A 348 16.40 9.81 2.88
CA THR A 348 17.40 10.74 2.32
C THR A 348 17.97 11.64 3.43
N TRP A 349 19.26 11.92 3.36
CA TRP A 349 19.94 12.83 4.30
C TRP A 349 21.09 13.57 3.64
N LYS A 350 21.63 14.58 4.31
CA LYS A 350 22.75 15.40 3.80
C LYS A 350 23.97 15.30 4.71
N VAL A 351 25.15 15.11 4.08
CA VAL A 351 26.46 15.21 4.73
C VAL A 351 27.36 16.05 3.85
N ASP A 352 27.97 17.10 4.41
CA ASP A 352 28.89 18.01 3.71
C ASP A 352 28.33 18.56 2.39
N GLY A 353 27.02 18.89 2.37
CA GLY A 353 26.33 19.42 1.21
C GLY A 353 25.96 18.40 0.14
N LYS A 354 26.35 17.14 0.29
CA LYS A 354 25.94 16.04 -0.60
C LYS A 354 24.69 15.36 -0.05
N THR A 355 23.77 15.01 -0.93
CA THR A 355 22.58 14.23 -0.58
C THR A 355 22.87 12.75 -0.77
N TYR A 356 22.57 11.97 0.25
CA TYR A 356 22.62 10.51 0.27
C TYR A 356 21.21 9.96 0.39
N PHE A 357 21.00 8.70 0.00
CA PHE A 357 19.71 8.03 0.11
C PHE A 357 19.90 6.54 0.44
N ASN A 358 18.87 5.94 1.02
CA ASN A 358 18.68 4.51 1.11
C ASN A 358 17.72 4.03 0.02
N GLU A 359 17.86 2.77 -0.42
CA GLU A 359 16.88 2.14 -1.31
C GLU A 359 15.50 2.05 -0.64
N ARG A 360 14.46 2.07 -1.47
CA ARG A 360 13.06 1.90 -1.08
C ARG A 360 12.51 0.64 -1.74
N PRO A 361 12.57 -0.53 -1.08
CA PRO A 361 12.06 -1.79 -1.62
C PRO A 361 10.52 -1.87 -1.55
N ILE A 362 9.95 -2.97 -2.03
CA ILE A 362 8.52 -3.27 -1.91
C ILE A 362 8.17 -3.49 -0.45
N SER A 363 8.88 -4.40 0.24
CA SER A 363 8.71 -4.64 1.68
C SER A 363 9.42 -3.58 2.51
N THR A 364 8.74 -3.01 3.47
CA THR A 364 9.26 -1.90 4.27
C THR A 364 8.59 -1.82 5.63
N GLN A 365 9.36 -1.35 6.64
CA GLN A 365 8.85 -1.15 8.00
C GLN A 365 7.82 -0.03 8.15
N GLN A 366 7.54 0.73 7.10
CA GLN A 366 6.52 1.78 7.12
C GLN A 366 5.12 1.30 6.69
N SER A 367 4.96 0.01 6.38
CA SER A 367 3.68 -0.55 5.98
C SER A 367 2.70 -0.59 7.15
N ALA A 368 1.55 0.06 7.00
CA ALA A 368 0.45 -0.05 7.96
C ALA A 368 -0.26 -1.39 7.81
N PHE A 369 -0.59 -1.75 6.56
CA PHE A 369 -1.14 -3.06 6.21
C PHE A 369 -0.76 -3.44 4.78
N VAL A 370 -0.79 -4.74 4.51
CA VAL A 370 -0.58 -5.29 3.17
C VAL A 370 -1.69 -6.29 2.87
N MET A 371 -2.16 -6.28 1.63
CA MET A 371 -3.16 -7.23 1.18
C MET A 371 -2.85 -7.81 -0.19
N VAL A 372 -3.40 -9.00 -0.47
CA VAL A 372 -3.48 -9.62 -1.79
C VAL A 372 -4.92 -10.04 -2.05
N ALA A 373 -5.59 -9.41 -3.00
CA ALA A 373 -6.93 -9.72 -3.42
C ALA A 373 -6.90 -10.83 -4.49
N GLN A 374 -7.62 -11.90 -4.25
CA GLN A 374 -7.83 -13.02 -5.18
C GLN A 374 -9.29 -13.03 -5.61
N MET A 375 -9.56 -12.83 -6.89
CA MET A 375 -10.91 -12.70 -7.47
C MET A 375 -11.12 -13.78 -8.52
N ARG A 376 -12.09 -14.69 -8.29
CA ARG A 376 -12.28 -15.93 -9.06
C ARG A 376 -13.65 -16.01 -9.70
N SER A 377 -13.70 -15.84 -11.02
CA SER A 377 -14.95 -15.87 -11.80
C SER A 377 -15.63 -17.23 -11.88
N GLN A 378 -14.90 -18.31 -11.64
CA GLN A 378 -15.43 -19.69 -11.64
C GLN A 378 -16.17 -20.08 -10.36
N LEU A 379 -16.17 -19.21 -9.34
CA LEU A 379 -16.83 -19.44 -8.05
C LEU A 379 -17.93 -18.40 -7.80
N PRO A 380 -18.97 -18.74 -7.02
CA PRO A 380 -19.95 -17.76 -6.56
C PRO A 380 -19.29 -16.61 -5.80
N ASP A 381 -19.84 -15.39 -5.88
CA ASP A 381 -19.20 -14.19 -5.35
C ASP A 381 -18.83 -14.31 -3.86
N TYR A 382 -19.69 -14.87 -3.02
CA TYR A 382 -19.45 -14.97 -1.57
C TYR A 382 -18.26 -15.87 -1.18
N VAL A 383 -17.78 -16.75 -2.06
CA VAL A 383 -16.57 -17.57 -1.87
C VAL A 383 -15.45 -17.22 -2.83
N GLY A 384 -15.78 -16.63 -3.99
CA GLY A 384 -14.82 -16.32 -5.06
C GLY A 384 -13.82 -15.22 -4.68
N GLY A 385 -14.24 -14.25 -3.89
CA GLY A 385 -13.39 -13.13 -3.44
C GLY A 385 -12.73 -13.41 -2.11
N VAL A 386 -11.40 -13.43 -2.08
CA VAL A 386 -10.61 -13.56 -0.85
C VAL A 386 -9.60 -12.42 -0.79
N LEU A 387 -9.65 -11.66 0.27
CA LEU A 387 -8.65 -10.66 0.62
C LEU A 387 -7.68 -11.32 1.62
N TRP A 388 -6.48 -11.67 1.17
CA TRP A 388 -5.39 -12.09 2.03
C TRP A 388 -4.82 -10.85 2.69
N PHE A 389 -5.02 -10.72 3.99
CA PHE A 389 -4.77 -9.47 4.74
C PHE A 389 -3.82 -9.67 5.90
N GLY A 390 -2.95 -8.69 6.14
CA GLY A 390 -2.12 -8.60 7.32
C GLY A 390 -1.73 -7.15 7.64
N CYS A 391 -1.43 -6.89 8.89
CA CYS A 391 -0.97 -5.59 9.37
C CYS A 391 0.54 -5.61 9.57
N ASP A 392 1.20 -4.45 9.41
CA ASP A 392 2.65 -4.27 9.47
C ASP A 392 3.35 -4.71 8.17
N ASP A 393 4.66 -4.76 8.15
CA ASP A 393 5.51 -5.18 7.04
C ASP A 393 5.20 -6.60 6.54
N ALA A 394 5.00 -6.77 5.23
CA ALA A 394 4.66 -8.05 4.60
C ALA A 394 5.62 -9.18 4.94
N ASN A 395 6.91 -8.87 5.13
CA ASN A 395 7.91 -9.87 5.47
C ASN A 395 7.85 -10.30 6.94
N MET A 396 7.28 -9.45 7.80
CA MET A 396 7.20 -9.64 9.26
C MET A 396 5.84 -10.13 9.76
N MET A 397 4.85 -10.34 8.89
CA MET A 397 3.50 -10.81 9.24
C MET A 397 3.08 -12.01 8.39
N ALA A 398 2.00 -12.69 8.76
CA ALA A 398 1.37 -13.71 7.94
C ALA A 398 0.04 -13.19 7.37
N PHE A 399 -0.20 -13.42 6.08
CA PHE A 399 -1.47 -13.14 5.45
C PHE A 399 -2.55 -14.11 5.93
N THR A 400 -3.67 -13.58 6.41
CA THR A 400 -4.85 -14.36 6.78
C THR A 400 -5.98 -14.18 5.76
N PRO A 401 -6.81 -15.21 5.48
CA PRO A 401 -7.88 -15.11 4.51
C PRO A 401 -9.09 -14.36 5.08
N VAL A 402 -9.52 -13.31 4.39
CA VAL A 402 -10.74 -12.56 4.64
C VAL A 402 -11.66 -12.71 3.44
N TYR A 403 -12.79 -13.41 3.59
CA TYR A 403 -13.74 -13.56 2.49
C TYR A 403 -14.54 -12.28 2.25
N CYS A 404 -14.81 -11.95 0.99
CA CYS A 404 -15.48 -10.70 0.62
C CYS A 404 -16.91 -10.55 1.18
N CYS A 405 -17.55 -11.66 1.57
CA CYS A 405 -18.85 -11.67 2.22
C CYS A 405 -18.79 -11.47 3.75
N THR A 406 -17.60 -11.32 4.34
CA THR A 406 -17.42 -11.09 5.78
C THR A 406 -18.14 -9.82 6.20
N ASP A 407 -18.95 -9.91 7.24
CA ASP A 407 -19.77 -8.82 7.80
C ASP A 407 -19.37 -8.42 9.23
N LEU A 408 -18.36 -9.08 9.78
CA LEU A 408 -17.81 -8.81 11.11
C LEU A 408 -16.27 -8.82 11.04
N VAL A 409 -15.67 -7.65 11.24
CA VAL A 409 -14.21 -7.50 11.30
C VAL A 409 -13.63 -8.33 12.44
N PRO A 410 -12.57 -9.13 12.24
CA PRO A 410 -11.84 -9.76 13.34
C PRO A 410 -11.40 -8.73 14.38
N GLU A 411 -11.63 -9.02 15.67
CA GLU A 411 -11.30 -8.07 16.75
C GLU A 411 -9.88 -7.54 16.65
N CYS A 412 -8.92 -8.41 16.32
CA CYS A 412 -7.51 -8.04 16.25
C CYS A 412 -7.15 -7.12 15.06
N TYR A 413 -8.00 -7.02 14.05
CA TYR A 413 -7.87 -6.10 12.93
C TYR A 413 -8.72 -4.84 13.05
N SER A 414 -9.41 -4.66 14.18
CA SER A 414 -10.30 -3.51 14.41
C SER A 414 -9.55 -2.32 15.02
N ASP A 415 -9.91 -1.12 14.60
CA ASP A 415 -9.53 0.16 15.20
C ASP A 415 -10.15 0.40 16.60
N LYS A 416 -11.05 -0.48 17.05
CA LYS A 416 -11.68 -0.40 18.39
C LYS A 416 -10.78 -0.91 19.51
N VAL A 417 -9.73 -1.67 19.19
CA VAL A 417 -8.85 -2.29 20.21
C VAL A 417 -7.53 -1.55 20.39
N ALA A 418 -7.16 -0.69 19.44
CA ALA A 418 -5.96 0.14 19.46
C ALA A 418 -6.03 1.21 18.35
N ASP A 419 -5.12 2.16 18.39
CA ASP A 419 -4.88 3.17 17.36
C ASP A 419 -3.36 3.44 17.24
N ASP A 420 -2.95 4.44 16.48
CA ASP A 420 -1.55 4.83 16.28
C ASP A 420 -0.86 5.39 17.53
N LEU A 421 -1.63 5.81 18.54
CA LEU A 421 -1.13 6.38 19.80
C LEU A 421 -1.25 5.42 20.99
N HIS A 422 -2.03 4.34 20.86
CA HIS A 422 -2.33 3.44 21.97
C HIS A 422 -2.05 1.99 21.63
N PHE A 423 -0.97 1.45 22.21
CA PHE A 423 -0.55 0.05 22.06
C PHE A 423 -1.54 -0.92 22.73
N SER A 424 -1.82 -2.04 22.07
CA SER A 424 -2.59 -3.14 22.66
C SER A 424 -2.12 -4.50 22.11
N PHE A 425 -1.95 -5.48 22.98
CA PHE A 425 -1.72 -6.88 22.59
C PHE A 425 -2.95 -7.55 21.95
N LYS A 426 -4.11 -6.88 21.91
CA LYS A 426 -5.27 -7.33 21.14
C LYS A 426 -5.20 -6.92 19.67
N SER A 427 -4.34 -5.98 19.31
CA SER A 427 -4.16 -5.49 17.95
C SER A 427 -3.12 -6.31 17.20
N ALA A 428 -3.49 -6.82 16.03
CA ALA A 428 -2.57 -7.51 15.14
C ALA A 428 -1.45 -6.59 14.65
N PHE A 429 -1.76 -5.31 14.34
CA PHE A 429 -0.74 -4.33 13.97
C PHE A 429 0.34 -4.21 15.06
N TRP A 430 -0.07 -3.94 16.31
CA TRP A 430 0.90 -3.73 17.39
C TRP A 430 1.66 -4.99 17.76
N VAL A 431 1.05 -6.17 17.68
CA VAL A 431 1.75 -7.43 17.94
C VAL A 431 2.75 -7.75 16.83
N CYS A 432 2.38 -7.56 15.55
CA CYS A 432 3.31 -7.72 14.44
C CYS A 432 4.47 -6.72 14.54
N ASN A 433 4.18 -5.44 14.76
CA ASN A 433 5.18 -4.38 14.91
C ASN A 433 6.12 -4.60 16.12
N TRP A 434 5.60 -5.11 17.23
CA TRP A 434 6.42 -5.52 18.38
C TRP A 434 7.40 -6.65 18.00
N VAL A 435 6.93 -7.69 17.31
CA VAL A 435 7.78 -8.81 16.85
C VAL A 435 8.80 -8.31 15.81
N SER A 436 8.38 -7.49 14.85
CA SER A 436 9.26 -6.86 13.85
C SER A 436 10.38 -6.07 14.52
N SER A 437 10.05 -5.26 15.54
CA SER A 437 11.02 -4.47 16.31
C SER A 437 12.03 -5.33 17.07
N ILE A 438 11.69 -6.56 17.43
CA ILE A 438 12.61 -7.54 17.99
C ILE A 438 13.53 -8.11 16.90
N VAL A 439 13.01 -8.37 15.71
CA VAL A 439 13.72 -9.07 14.61
C VAL A 439 14.66 -8.13 13.86
N TYR A 440 14.23 -6.91 13.51
CA TYR A 440 15.02 -5.99 12.67
C TYR A 440 16.48 -5.77 13.14
N PRO A 441 16.77 -5.52 14.43
CA PRO A 441 18.15 -5.27 14.86
C PRO A 441 19.09 -6.47 14.75
N ARG A 442 18.55 -7.68 14.61
CA ARG A 442 19.30 -8.93 14.57
C ARG A 442 18.74 -9.89 13.52
N TYR A 443 18.45 -9.35 12.34
CA TYR A 443 17.67 -9.98 11.29
C TYR A 443 18.15 -11.39 10.95
N SER A 444 19.40 -11.58 10.54
CA SER A 444 19.94 -12.89 10.14
C SER A 444 19.88 -13.96 11.24
N GLN A 445 19.79 -13.55 12.52
CA GLN A 445 19.71 -14.50 13.64
C GLN A 445 18.26 -14.89 13.99
N LEU A 446 17.29 -13.97 13.83
CA LEU A 446 15.93 -14.15 14.34
C LEU A 446 14.90 -14.40 13.24
N PHE A 447 15.13 -13.87 12.04
CA PHE A 447 14.15 -13.92 10.95
C PHE A 447 13.78 -15.36 10.56
N GLY A 448 14.71 -16.31 10.60
CA GLY A 448 14.45 -17.71 10.28
C GLY A 448 13.36 -18.35 11.15
N GLU A 449 13.26 -17.97 12.43
CA GLU A 449 12.20 -18.45 13.32
C GLU A 449 10.84 -17.82 13.01
N LEU A 450 10.82 -16.52 12.74
CA LEU A 450 9.61 -15.83 12.28
C LEU A 450 9.12 -16.45 10.97
N LYS A 451 10.02 -16.58 9.99
CA LYS A 451 9.71 -17.17 8.68
C LYS A 451 9.10 -18.57 8.80
N THR A 452 9.61 -19.41 9.71
CA THR A 452 9.09 -20.77 9.93
C THR A 452 7.63 -20.73 10.40
N VAL A 453 7.26 -19.83 11.33
CA VAL A 453 5.89 -19.70 11.83
C VAL A 453 4.98 -19.15 10.73
N ARG A 454 5.44 -18.09 10.05
CA ARG A 454 4.71 -17.44 8.95
C ARG A 454 4.38 -18.42 7.83
N ASP A 455 5.39 -19.10 7.30
CA ASP A 455 5.25 -19.97 6.15
C ASP A 455 4.37 -21.20 6.49
N ARG A 456 4.43 -21.71 7.73
CA ARG A 456 3.54 -22.77 8.20
C ARG A 456 2.09 -22.31 8.20
N LEU A 457 1.80 -21.15 8.79
CA LEU A 457 0.43 -20.62 8.84
C LEU A 457 -0.16 -20.39 7.45
N GLU A 458 0.60 -19.79 6.54
CA GLU A 458 0.14 -19.53 5.18
C GLU A 458 -0.06 -20.84 4.38
N THR A 459 0.80 -21.83 4.59
CA THR A 459 0.64 -23.17 4.02
C THR A 459 -0.65 -23.84 4.51
N ASP A 460 -0.91 -23.74 5.82
CA ASP A 460 -2.14 -24.28 6.42
C ASP A 460 -3.38 -23.58 5.83
N TYR A 461 -3.38 -22.25 5.72
CA TYR A 461 -4.49 -21.49 5.15
C TYR A 461 -4.71 -21.82 3.67
N ASN A 462 -3.66 -21.89 2.86
CA ASN A 462 -3.74 -22.26 1.45
C ASN A 462 -4.30 -23.71 1.29
N THR A 463 -3.85 -24.66 2.12
CA THR A 463 -4.31 -26.05 2.09
C THR A 463 -5.78 -26.19 2.49
N LEU A 464 -6.24 -25.38 3.47
CA LEU A 464 -7.61 -25.44 3.97
C LEU A 464 -8.60 -24.66 3.09
N GLN A 465 -8.14 -23.83 2.18
CA GLN A 465 -9.00 -22.94 1.38
C GLN A 465 -10.06 -23.72 0.62
N GLU A 466 -9.68 -24.71 -0.19
CA GLU A 466 -10.62 -25.50 -1.01
C GLU A 466 -11.66 -26.24 -0.15
N LYS A 467 -11.24 -26.80 0.98
CA LYS A 467 -12.14 -27.48 1.91
C LYS A 467 -13.16 -26.50 2.50
N THR A 468 -12.69 -25.36 2.99
CA THR A 468 -13.54 -24.31 3.57
C THR A 468 -14.58 -23.81 2.57
N GLU A 469 -14.18 -23.61 1.33
CA GLU A 469 -15.06 -23.14 0.27
C GLU A 469 -16.10 -24.19 -0.13
N LYS A 470 -15.73 -25.47 -0.22
CA LYS A 470 -16.68 -26.59 -0.46
C LYS A 470 -17.72 -26.68 0.66
N GLU A 471 -17.31 -26.55 1.91
CA GLU A 471 -18.22 -26.53 3.07
C GLU A 471 -19.18 -25.34 3.01
N ALA A 472 -18.68 -24.14 2.70
CA ALA A 472 -19.53 -22.96 2.52
C ALA A 472 -20.54 -23.12 1.38
N MET A 473 -20.12 -23.65 0.24
CA MET A 473 -21.01 -23.91 -0.90
C MET A 473 -22.06 -24.97 -0.57
N ALA A 474 -21.70 -26.00 0.17
CA ALA A 474 -22.65 -27.01 0.64
C ALA A 474 -23.73 -26.40 1.56
N LEU A 475 -23.33 -25.53 2.49
CA LEU A 475 -24.25 -24.77 3.34
C LEU A 475 -25.19 -23.88 2.52
N ALA A 476 -24.67 -23.16 1.54
CA ALA A 476 -25.47 -22.26 0.69
C ALA A 476 -26.53 -23.02 -0.14
N GLY A 477 -26.28 -24.28 -0.48
CA GLY A 477 -27.22 -25.14 -1.19
C GLY A 477 -28.37 -25.71 -0.33
N MET A 478 -28.37 -25.48 0.99
CA MET A 478 -29.46 -25.92 1.87
C MET A 478 -30.70 -25.01 1.72
N GLU A 479 -31.87 -25.60 1.85
CA GLU A 479 -33.13 -24.83 1.78
C GLU A 479 -33.24 -23.81 2.93
N GLY A 480 -33.98 -22.75 2.69
CA GLY A 480 -34.26 -21.67 3.67
C GLY A 480 -33.07 -20.73 3.87
N GLU A 481 -32.38 -20.82 5.02
CA GLU A 481 -31.31 -19.89 5.40
C GLU A 481 -29.91 -20.30 4.91
N GLY A 482 -29.78 -21.20 3.95
CA GLY A 482 -28.48 -21.75 3.52
C GLY A 482 -27.45 -20.67 3.15
N MET A 483 -27.82 -19.64 2.40
CA MET A 483 -26.91 -18.54 2.06
C MET A 483 -26.44 -17.75 3.31
N SER A 484 -27.34 -17.50 4.26
CA SER A 484 -26.97 -16.85 5.53
C SER A 484 -26.03 -17.72 6.35
N ALA A 485 -26.25 -19.03 6.39
CA ALA A 485 -25.36 -19.99 7.07
C ALA A 485 -23.96 -20.02 6.43
N ALA A 486 -23.87 -20.00 5.10
CA ALA A 486 -22.61 -19.96 4.38
C ALA A 486 -21.80 -18.68 4.69
N ARG A 487 -22.45 -17.50 4.66
CA ARG A 487 -21.81 -16.23 5.00
C ARG A 487 -21.34 -16.21 6.46
N LYS A 488 -22.14 -16.66 7.40
CA LYS A 488 -21.77 -16.81 8.83
C LYS A 488 -20.58 -17.76 9.01
N TYR A 489 -20.56 -18.87 8.30
CA TYR A 489 -19.47 -19.84 8.33
C TYR A 489 -18.15 -19.20 7.86
N LEU A 490 -18.14 -18.49 6.73
CA LEU A 490 -16.96 -17.83 6.19
C LEU A 490 -16.49 -16.65 7.08
N THR A 491 -17.43 -15.87 7.63
CA THR A 491 -17.11 -14.83 8.62
C THR A 491 -16.46 -15.43 9.87
N ALA A 492 -17.01 -16.55 10.39
CA ALA A 492 -16.43 -17.24 11.55
C ALA A 492 -15.05 -17.84 11.23
N TYR A 493 -14.84 -18.37 10.02
CA TYR A 493 -13.53 -18.84 9.57
C TYR A 493 -12.51 -17.69 9.51
N THR A 494 -12.84 -16.58 8.87
CA THR A 494 -12.02 -15.36 8.82
C THR A 494 -11.61 -14.90 10.23
N ASN A 495 -12.56 -14.82 11.16
CA ASN A 495 -12.29 -14.40 12.54
C ASN A 495 -11.39 -15.38 13.29
N ARG A 496 -11.60 -16.68 13.11
CA ARG A 496 -10.80 -17.73 13.76
C ARG A 496 -9.36 -17.74 13.25
N THR A 497 -9.14 -17.60 11.95
CA THR A 497 -7.78 -17.57 11.37
C THR A 497 -7.01 -16.34 11.80
N ALA A 498 -7.64 -15.17 11.84
CA ALA A 498 -7.02 -13.93 12.32
C ALA A 498 -6.66 -14.02 13.82
N ALA A 499 -7.56 -14.54 14.67
CA ALA A 499 -7.29 -14.75 16.09
C ALA A 499 -6.17 -15.78 16.32
N GLY A 500 -6.15 -16.85 15.52
CA GLY A 500 -5.10 -17.87 15.55
C GLY A 500 -3.72 -17.29 15.18
N MET A 501 -3.66 -16.47 14.14
CA MET A 501 -2.43 -15.78 13.75
C MET A 501 -1.93 -14.85 14.88
N LEU A 502 -2.81 -14.03 15.47
CA LEU A 502 -2.45 -13.16 16.59
C LEU A 502 -1.83 -13.95 17.75
N TYR A 503 -2.46 -15.09 18.13
CA TYR A 503 -1.95 -15.95 19.19
C TYR A 503 -0.54 -16.48 18.86
N GLU A 504 -0.32 -17.01 17.66
CA GLU A 504 0.97 -17.54 17.22
C GLU A 504 2.06 -16.45 17.21
N TRP A 505 1.72 -15.23 16.79
CA TRP A 505 2.65 -14.10 16.82
C TRP A 505 3.01 -13.66 18.24
N MET A 506 2.04 -13.64 19.16
CA MET A 506 2.31 -13.38 20.58
C MET A 506 3.25 -14.43 21.18
N GLU A 507 3.01 -15.71 20.90
CA GLU A 507 3.87 -16.80 21.40
C GLU A 507 5.27 -16.75 20.76
N LEU A 508 5.35 -16.39 19.46
CA LEU A 508 6.63 -16.15 18.78
C LEU A 508 7.42 -15.02 19.47
N GLY A 509 6.80 -13.86 19.70
CA GLY A 509 7.45 -12.72 20.34
C GLY A 509 7.98 -13.07 21.74
N LYS A 510 7.18 -13.75 22.57
CA LYS A 510 7.60 -14.24 23.88
C LYS A 510 8.81 -15.19 23.78
N ARG A 511 8.78 -16.13 22.84
CA ARG A 511 9.86 -17.07 22.60
C ARG A 511 11.16 -16.38 22.17
N LEU A 512 11.06 -15.44 21.23
CA LEU A 512 12.22 -14.64 20.78
C LEU A 512 12.83 -13.83 21.92
N MET A 513 12.01 -13.19 22.75
CA MET A 513 12.48 -12.44 23.92
C MET A 513 13.25 -13.32 24.93
N VAL A 514 12.80 -14.56 25.16
CA VAL A 514 13.48 -15.49 26.07
C VAL A 514 14.77 -16.04 25.46
N LYS A 515 14.71 -16.48 24.20
CA LYS A 515 15.85 -17.11 23.50
C LYS A 515 17.02 -16.14 23.30
N TYR A 516 16.70 -14.90 22.96
CA TYR A 516 17.68 -13.88 22.56
C TYR A 516 17.86 -12.75 23.58
N ILE A 517 17.57 -13.04 24.85
CA ILE A 517 17.72 -12.06 25.94
C ILE A 517 19.10 -11.41 25.98
N ASP A 518 19.15 -10.09 26.14
CA ASP A 518 20.39 -9.29 26.28
C ASP A 518 21.42 -9.53 25.16
N GLY A 519 20.96 -9.89 23.97
CA GLY A 519 21.83 -10.17 22.83
C GLY A 519 22.53 -11.55 22.88
N THR A 520 22.24 -12.37 23.88
CA THR A 520 22.73 -13.76 23.95
C THR A 520 21.86 -14.70 23.12
N VAL A 521 22.33 -15.90 22.82
CA VAL A 521 21.51 -16.96 22.23
C VAL A 521 21.46 -18.12 23.22
N ARG A 522 20.30 -18.37 23.82
CA ARG A 522 20.09 -19.49 24.71
C ARG A 522 19.95 -20.79 23.93
N PRO A 523 20.77 -21.82 24.21
CA PRO A 523 20.58 -23.13 23.63
C PRO A 523 19.25 -23.75 24.06
N GLU A 524 18.69 -24.56 23.20
CA GLU A 524 17.47 -25.35 23.48
C GLU A 524 17.90 -26.83 23.67
N ARG A 525 17.39 -27.45 24.74
CA ARG A 525 17.57 -28.89 25.04
C ARG A 525 16.21 -29.43 25.50
N ASP A 526 15.75 -30.49 24.87
CA ASP A 526 14.47 -31.15 25.21
C ASP A 526 13.26 -30.16 25.25
N GLY A 527 13.22 -29.20 24.31
CA GLY A 527 12.16 -28.18 24.21
C GLY A 527 12.23 -27.09 25.27
N GLN A 528 13.33 -26.97 26.02
CA GLN A 528 13.53 -25.93 27.03
C GLN A 528 14.80 -25.13 26.79
N TYR A 529 14.74 -23.82 27.01
CA TYR A 529 15.95 -22.99 26.98
C TYR A 529 16.79 -23.17 28.21
N VAL A 530 18.07 -23.43 27.99
CA VAL A 530 19.06 -23.57 29.09
C VAL A 530 19.90 -22.31 29.22
N ARG A 531 20.34 -22.01 30.45
CA ARG A 531 21.24 -20.89 30.72
C ARG A 531 22.61 -21.17 30.10
N THR A 532 23.14 -20.19 29.36
CA THR A 532 24.53 -20.23 28.91
C THR A 532 25.45 -19.94 30.11
N PRO A 533 26.47 -20.73 30.36
CA PRO A 533 27.49 -20.39 31.39
C PRO A 533 28.11 -19.04 31.04
N GLY A 534 28.14 -18.11 31.98
CA GLY A 534 28.81 -16.83 31.80
C GLY A 534 30.34 -16.99 31.83
N GLY A 535 31.03 -16.18 31.06
CA GLY A 535 32.46 -16.01 31.11
C GLY A 535 33.15 -15.99 29.75
N LEU A 536 33.93 -14.97 29.48
CA LEU A 536 34.85 -14.93 28.35
C LEU A 536 36.08 -15.80 28.73
N GLY A 537 36.11 -17.02 28.21
CA GLY A 537 37.19 -17.98 28.47
C GLY A 537 38.50 -17.71 27.71
N VAL A 538 38.52 -16.74 26.81
CA VAL A 538 39.67 -16.42 25.96
C VAL A 538 39.93 -14.91 25.92
N PRO A 539 41.18 -14.46 25.80
CA PRO A 539 41.48 -13.06 25.54
C PRO A 539 40.89 -12.61 24.22
N VAL A 540 40.24 -11.46 24.21
CA VAL A 540 39.72 -10.83 23.01
C VAL A 540 40.36 -9.45 22.84
N GLU A 541 40.72 -9.11 21.60
CA GLU A 541 41.25 -7.80 21.28
C GLU A 541 40.09 -6.84 21.00
N ARG A 542 40.23 -5.62 21.50
CA ARG A 542 39.31 -4.55 21.10
C ARG A 542 39.62 -4.16 19.65
N PRO A 543 38.65 -4.08 18.74
CA PRO A 543 38.90 -3.59 17.39
C PRO A 543 39.61 -2.23 17.45
N GLY A 544 40.73 -2.09 16.73
CA GLY A 544 41.41 -0.81 16.54
C GLY A 544 40.51 0.13 15.71
N TYR A 545 40.53 1.40 16.07
CA TYR A 545 39.91 2.45 15.29
C TYR A 545 40.89 3.02 14.27
#